data_dc2fc907d31da7e23c8bd16949a29d02
#
_entry.id   dc2fc907d31da7e23c8bd16949a29d02
#
_cell.length_a   1.000
_cell.length_b   1.000
_cell.length_c   1.000
_cell.angle_alpha   90.00
_cell.angle_beta   90.00
_cell.angle_gamma   90.00
#
_symmetry.space_group_name_H-M   'P 1'
#
loop_
_entity.id
_entity.type
_entity.pdbx_description
1 polymer ?
#
loop_
_entity_poly.entity_id
_entity_poly.type
_entity_poly.pdbx_seq_one_letter_code
_entity_poly.pdbx_strand_id
1 'polypeptide(L)'
;MNRDILKQIMIDQKEIYLNNSLLHRLYPLEEGINYCFVGIRRTGKSYMMYQQIKQLEIDGVPLSQIVYVNFEDERLLEMTSDDLNMILEIGLEISGVDHKPYLFFDEIQNIDGWEKFVRRVADMKYCVNITGSNSKMLSREIASTLGGRFFIMNIYPYSFPEYLLAYGKDKDYLGTISTKDKADVIALYNEYVTYGAFPELVEIRNKRAFLSSIYQTVYLGDIITRNKITNDFAIKLILKKIAESVTKPLSYNRLTNILKSSGTSLGKQTVINYVGYMTDSYLLFVLHNYAAKLVEKETSPKYYFMDTGLLGLMLLDCKSAQLENLVAIELIRRYGVENVYFFENKVEIDFYVPSENLAIQVSMQVLDDIDTKERETRAFAKLNAYIPDTKCILITNSEEATLDYDGIQIEVVPIWKWLLDR
;
A
#
# COMPACT_ATOMS: atom_id res chain seq x y z
N MET A 1 17.34 -10.49 28.07
CA MET A 1 16.80 -9.13 28.32
C MET A 1 16.61 -8.85 29.79
N ASN A 2 16.95 -7.64 30.30
CA ASN A 2 16.71 -7.26 31.69
C ASN A 2 15.27 -6.77 31.88
N ARG A 3 14.58 -7.28 32.93
CA ARG A 3 13.16 -6.99 33.22
C ARG A 3 12.90 -5.51 33.54
N ASP A 4 13.77 -4.87 34.31
CA ASP A 4 13.58 -3.46 34.69
C ASP A 4 13.77 -2.52 33.49
N ILE A 5 14.73 -2.86 32.63
CA ILE A 5 14.94 -2.11 31.38
C ILE A 5 13.72 -2.27 30.49
N LEU A 6 13.17 -3.46 30.30
CA LEU A 6 11.98 -3.70 29.52
C LEU A 6 10.76 -2.94 30.07
N LYS A 7 10.56 -2.95 31.38
CA LYS A 7 9.49 -2.19 32.04
C LYS A 7 9.63 -0.69 31.80
N GLN A 8 10.87 -0.16 31.87
CA GLN A 8 11.13 1.25 31.60
C GLN A 8 10.82 1.60 30.12
N ILE A 9 11.24 0.75 29.19
CA ILE A 9 10.92 0.94 27.74
C ILE A 9 9.40 1.00 27.51
N MET A 10 8.63 0.08 28.10
CA MET A 10 7.18 0.07 28.00
C MET A 10 6.53 1.34 28.55
N ILE A 11 7.13 1.93 29.60
CA ILE A 11 6.66 3.22 30.15
C ILE A 11 7.02 4.37 29.22
N ASP A 12 8.27 4.45 28.78
CA ASP A 12 8.75 5.52 27.88
C ASP A 12 7.97 5.55 26.58
N GLN A 13 7.75 4.38 25.96
CA GLN A 13 7.02 4.27 24.70
C GLN A 13 5.54 4.63 24.83
N LYS A 14 4.96 4.53 26.03
CA LYS A 14 3.60 4.96 26.31
C LYS A 14 3.43 6.47 26.11
N GLU A 15 4.41 7.27 26.51
CA GLU A 15 4.38 8.72 26.32
C GLU A 15 4.37 9.11 24.84
N ILE A 16 4.97 8.29 23.96
CA ILE A 16 5.03 8.55 22.52
C ILE A 16 3.63 8.56 21.91
N TYR A 17 2.82 7.53 22.14
CA TYR A 17 1.50 7.47 21.50
C TYR A 17 0.47 8.42 22.15
N LEU A 18 0.64 8.79 23.42
CA LEU A 18 -0.24 9.74 24.10
C LEU A 18 -0.08 11.18 23.56
N ASN A 19 1.14 11.53 23.16
CA ASN A 19 1.46 12.90 22.71
C ASN A 19 1.29 13.12 21.20
N ASN A 20 0.99 12.07 20.41
CA ASN A 20 0.83 12.20 18.98
C ASN A 20 -0.56 12.75 18.60
N SER A 21 -0.58 13.76 17.73
CA SER A 21 -1.79 14.19 17.04
C SER A 21 -2.15 13.16 15.97
N LEU A 22 -3.41 12.69 15.97
CA LEU A 22 -3.86 11.66 15.04
C LEU A 22 -4.81 12.26 14.00
N LEU A 23 -4.50 12.06 12.72
CA LEU A 23 -5.50 12.13 11.70
C LEU A 23 -6.24 10.77 11.66
N HIS A 24 -7.55 10.80 11.83
CA HIS A 24 -8.34 9.56 11.79
C HIS A 24 -8.29 8.95 10.38
N ARG A 25 -7.74 7.73 10.30
CA ARG A 25 -7.66 6.97 9.05
C ARG A 25 -9.01 6.32 8.75
N LEU A 26 -9.36 6.29 7.46
CA LEU A 26 -10.66 5.78 7.00
C LEU A 26 -10.67 4.26 6.80
N TYR A 27 -10.10 3.51 7.75
CA TYR A 27 -10.14 2.06 7.76
C TYR A 27 -11.22 1.57 8.75
N PRO A 28 -12.12 0.67 8.34
CA PRO A 28 -13.09 0.08 9.26
C PRO A 28 -12.35 -0.88 10.21
N LEU A 29 -12.38 -0.57 11.50
CA LEU A 29 -11.85 -1.43 12.55
C LEU A 29 -13.01 -1.97 13.38
N GLU A 30 -13.01 -3.27 13.62
CA GLU A 30 -14.01 -3.95 14.44
C GLU A 30 -13.42 -4.27 15.81
N GLU A 31 -14.26 -4.17 16.83
CA GLU A 31 -13.85 -4.46 18.20
C GLU A 31 -13.58 -5.97 18.39
N GLY A 32 -12.58 -6.29 19.21
CA GLY A 32 -12.24 -7.67 19.57
C GLY A 32 -11.51 -8.47 18.48
N ILE A 33 -11.19 -7.86 17.33
CA ILE A 33 -10.41 -8.49 16.27
C ILE A 33 -8.92 -8.19 16.47
N ASN A 34 -8.09 -9.21 16.25
CA ASN A 34 -6.64 -9.04 16.19
C ASN A 34 -6.25 -8.61 14.78
N TYR A 35 -5.59 -7.47 14.65
CA TYR A 35 -5.12 -6.96 13.37
C TYR A 35 -3.61 -7.17 13.18
N CYS A 36 -3.24 -7.45 11.93
CA CYS A 36 -1.88 -7.39 11.43
C CYS A 36 -1.81 -6.26 10.40
N PHE A 37 -1.32 -5.09 10.80
CA PHE A 37 -1.15 -3.94 9.91
C PHE A 37 0.16 -4.07 9.14
N VAL A 38 0.06 -4.14 7.82
CA VAL A 38 1.20 -4.29 6.92
C VAL A 38 1.22 -3.19 5.86
N GLY A 39 2.38 -2.94 5.28
CA GLY A 39 2.55 -1.92 4.23
C GLY A 39 3.95 -1.31 4.27
N ILE A 40 4.27 -0.50 3.26
CA ILE A 40 5.56 0.17 3.16
C ILE A 40 5.85 1.03 4.40
N ARG A 41 7.11 1.28 4.69
CA ARG A 41 7.52 2.20 5.78
C ARG A 41 6.86 3.57 5.62
N ARG A 42 6.53 4.22 6.75
CA ARG A 42 5.96 5.59 6.83
C ARG A 42 4.55 5.76 6.27
N THR A 43 3.77 4.68 6.14
CA THR A 43 2.33 4.76 5.76
C THR A 43 1.39 5.00 6.93
N GLY A 44 1.91 4.98 8.17
CA GLY A 44 1.10 5.19 9.37
C GLY A 44 0.59 3.91 10.02
N LYS A 45 1.29 2.76 9.86
CA LYS A 45 0.94 1.50 10.55
C LYS A 45 0.88 1.66 12.07
N SER A 46 1.91 2.26 12.68
CA SER A 46 1.95 2.57 14.11
C SER A 46 0.79 3.50 14.52
N TYR A 47 0.44 4.46 13.67
CA TYR A 47 -0.69 5.36 13.89
C TYR A 47 -2.04 4.65 13.87
N MET A 48 -2.19 3.55 13.13
CA MET A 48 -3.38 2.69 13.22
C MET A 48 -3.52 2.07 14.61
N MET A 49 -2.41 1.65 15.22
CA MET A 49 -2.41 1.18 16.62
C MET A 49 -2.77 2.31 17.58
N TYR A 50 -2.20 3.52 17.38
CA TYR A 50 -2.53 4.67 18.24
C TYR A 50 -4.01 5.06 18.12
N GLN A 51 -4.58 4.97 16.92
CA GLN A 51 -6.02 5.19 16.70
C GLN A 51 -6.86 4.19 17.49
N GLN A 52 -6.50 2.91 17.47
CA GLN A 52 -7.18 1.89 18.28
C GLN A 52 -6.99 2.14 19.79
N ILE A 53 -5.79 2.47 20.24
CA ILE A 53 -5.52 2.79 21.64
C ILE A 53 -6.40 3.97 22.08
N LYS A 54 -6.48 5.03 21.26
CA LYS A 54 -7.30 6.19 21.55
C LYS A 54 -8.79 5.87 21.61
N GLN A 55 -9.26 4.96 20.75
CA GLN A 55 -10.64 4.47 20.80
C GLN A 55 -10.89 3.70 22.11
N LEU A 56 -9.99 2.80 22.51
CA LEU A 56 -10.10 2.08 23.78
C LEU A 56 -10.15 3.03 24.99
N GLU A 57 -9.38 4.13 24.99
CA GLU A 57 -9.45 5.16 26.03
C GLU A 57 -10.83 5.84 26.07
N ILE A 58 -11.38 6.19 24.91
CA ILE A 58 -12.73 6.77 24.78
C ILE A 58 -13.81 5.80 25.32
N ASP A 59 -13.61 4.49 25.08
CA ASP A 59 -14.50 3.43 25.53
C ASP A 59 -14.29 3.10 27.04
N GLY A 60 -13.41 3.84 27.73
CA GLY A 60 -13.19 3.75 29.18
C GLY A 60 -12.18 2.69 29.62
N VAL A 61 -11.39 2.12 28.69
CA VAL A 61 -10.32 1.18 29.04
C VAL A 61 -9.18 1.93 29.71
N PRO A 62 -8.77 1.54 30.95
CA PRO A 62 -7.68 2.19 31.64
C PRO A 62 -6.34 2.02 30.88
N LEU A 63 -5.52 3.06 30.85
CA LEU A 63 -4.19 3.02 30.22
C LEU A 63 -3.25 1.95 30.84
N SER A 64 -3.52 1.51 32.06
CA SER A 64 -2.79 0.40 32.70
C SER A 64 -3.04 -0.94 32.01
N GLN A 65 -4.17 -1.09 31.29
CA GLN A 65 -4.51 -2.29 30.52
C GLN A 65 -3.97 -2.26 29.08
N ILE A 66 -3.24 -1.22 28.69
CA ILE A 66 -2.67 -1.08 27.35
C ILE A 66 -1.17 -1.33 27.43
N VAL A 67 -0.71 -2.33 26.69
CA VAL A 67 0.70 -2.68 26.51
C VAL A 67 1.09 -2.39 25.07
N TYR A 68 1.98 -1.43 24.88
CA TYR A 68 2.55 -1.09 23.58
C TYR A 68 4.07 -1.30 23.62
N VAL A 69 4.60 -2.01 22.63
CA VAL A 69 6.05 -2.23 22.46
C VAL A 69 6.42 -2.06 20.99
N ASN A 70 7.30 -1.10 20.71
CA ASN A 70 7.94 -0.93 19.41
C ASN A 70 9.30 -1.62 19.42
N PHE A 71 9.45 -2.65 18.59
CA PHE A 71 10.66 -3.45 18.47
C PHE A 71 11.75 -2.83 17.57
N GLU A 72 11.57 -1.59 17.10
CA GLU A 72 12.66 -0.79 16.51
C GLU A 72 13.50 -0.04 17.59
N ASP A 73 13.10 -0.08 18.85
CA ASP A 73 13.86 0.51 19.97
C ASP A 73 15.22 -0.19 20.08
N GLU A 74 16.31 0.58 20.03
CA GLU A 74 17.67 0.06 20.06
C GLU A 74 18.00 -0.70 21.35
N ARG A 75 17.31 -0.41 22.45
CA ARG A 75 17.46 -1.12 23.73
C ARG A 75 16.93 -2.55 23.68
N LEU A 76 16.15 -2.90 22.65
CA LEU A 76 15.58 -4.24 22.41
C LEU A 76 16.39 -5.07 21.40
N LEU A 77 17.52 -4.59 20.89
CA LEU A 77 18.32 -5.27 19.84
C LEU A 77 18.77 -6.68 20.24
N GLU A 78 19.03 -6.92 21.52
CA GLU A 78 19.43 -8.25 22.03
C GLU A 78 18.25 -9.12 22.47
N MET A 79 17.01 -8.63 22.30
CA MET A 79 15.81 -9.35 22.69
C MET A 79 15.57 -10.54 21.75
N THR A 80 15.18 -11.66 22.31
CA THR A 80 14.87 -12.90 21.59
C THR A 80 13.42 -13.32 21.83
N SER A 81 12.95 -14.31 21.07
CA SER A 81 11.60 -14.86 21.27
C SER A 81 11.38 -15.44 22.69
N ASP A 82 12.44 -15.87 23.37
CA ASP A 82 12.36 -16.39 24.75
C ASP A 82 12.02 -15.29 25.75
N ASP A 83 12.40 -14.04 25.45
CA ASP A 83 12.13 -12.89 26.31
C ASP A 83 10.70 -12.32 26.13
N LEU A 84 9.99 -12.67 25.04
CA LEU A 84 8.67 -12.09 24.73
C LEU A 84 7.64 -12.34 25.84
N ASN A 85 7.74 -13.47 26.55
CA ASN A 85 6.83 -13.76 27.67
C ASN A 85 6.92 -12.74 28.79
N MET A 86 8.10 -12.13 29.00
CA MET A 86 8.32 -11.10 30.02
C MET A 86 7.45 -9.85 29.78
N ILE A 87 7.15 -9.51 28.51
CA ILE A 87 6.22 -8.41 28.18
C ILE A 87 4.82 -8.72 28.75
N LEU A 88 4.35 -9.95 28.57
CA LEU A 88 3.05 -10.38 29.08
C LEU A 88 3.00 -10.36 30.61
N GLU A 89 4.05 -10.83 31.27
CA GLU A 89 4.15 -10.83 32.74
C GLU A 89 4.14 -9.41 33.30
N ILE A 90 4.92 -8.49 32.70
CA ILE A 90 4.94 -7.07 33.10
C ILE A 90 3.58 -6.44 32.85
N GLY A 91 2.96 -6.73 31.69
CA GLY A 91 1.63 -6.22 31.32
C GLY A 91 0.56 -6.64 32.34
N LEU A 92 0.54 -7.91 32.76
CA LEU A 92 -0.37 -8.43 33.79
C LEU A 92 -0.11 -7.81 35.19
N GLU A 93 1.14 -7.59 35.54
CA GLU A 93 1.50 -6.91 36.80
C GLU A 93 0.96 -5.47 36.83
N ILE A 94 1.06 -4.74 35.71
CA ILE A 94 0.61 -3.34 35.59
C ILE A 94 -0.91 -3.25 35.50
N SER A 95 -1.58 -4.16 34.74
CA SER A 95 -3.02 -4.14 34.53
C SER A 95 -3.86 -4.68 35.70
N GLY A 96 -3.22 -5.43 36.60
CA GLY A 96 -3.89 -6.21 37.64
C GLY A 96 -4.27 -7.61 37.14
N VAL A 97 -4.21 -8.59 38.06
CA VAL A 97 -4.31 -10.03 37.75
C VAL A 97 -5.63 -10.43 37.07
N ASP A 98 -6.70 -9.67 37.32
CA ASP A 98 -8.05 -9.99 36.85
C ASP A 98 -8.37 -9.43 35.44
N HIS A 99 -7.44 -8.65 34.85
CA HIS A 99 -7.66 -7.99 33.55
C HIS A 99 -6.59 -8.38 32.53
N LYS A 100 -7.03 -8.90 31.39
CA LYS A 100 -6.13 -9.16 30.28
C LYS A 100 -5.80 -7.84 29.57
N PRO A 101 -4.50 -7.48 29.46
CA PRO A 101 -4.10 -6.30 28.73
C PRO A 101 -4.35 -6.43 27.23
N TYR A 102 -4.63 -5.29 26.58
CA TYR A 102 -4.57 -5.14 25.12
C TYR A 102 -3.12 -5.01 24.70
N LEU A 103 -2.71 -5.81 23.73
CA LEU A 103 -1.30 -5.92 23.33
C LEU A 103 -1.11 -5.31 21.93
N PHE A 104 -0.16 -4.38 21.82
CA PHE A 104 0.22 -3.71 20.60
C PHE A 104 1.71 -3.90 20.35
N PHE A 105 2.07 -4.67 19.35
CA PHE A 105 3.45 -5.02 18.99
C PHE A 105 3.84 -4.41 17.66
N ASP A 106 4.55 -3.29 17.72
CA ASP A 106 4.95 -2.52 16.54
C ASP A 106 6.29 -3.04 16.01
N GLU A 107 6.36 -3.27 14.68
CA GLU A 107 7.51 -3.83 13.95
C GLU A 107 8.03 -5.16 14.56
N ILE A 108 7.09 -6.05 14.96
CA ILE A 108 7.38 -7.32 15.67
C ILE A 108 8.32 -8.25 14.90
N GLN A 109 8.42 -8.13 13.56
CA GLN A 109 9.30 -8.94 12.73
C GLN A 109 10.80 -8.72 13.01
N ASN A 110 11.15 -7.76 13.85
CA ASN A 110 12.53 -7.57 14.33
C ASN A 110 12.97 -8.64 15.34
N ILE A 111 12.02 -9.45 15.85
CA ILE A 111 12.29 -10.58 16.74
C ILE A 111 12.10 -11.89 16.00
N ASP A 112 13.15 -12.65 15.78
CA ASP A 112 13.04 -13.97 15.12
C ASP A 112 12.19 -14.93 15.95
N GLY A 113 11.23 -15.63 15.30
CA GLY A 113 10.36 -16.63 15.94
C GLY A 113 9.20 -16.06 16.77
N TRP A 114 8.88 -14.76 16.59
CA TRP A 114 7.79 -14.06 17.27
C TRP A 114 6.41 -14.69 17.01
N GLU A 115 6.21 -15.36 15.90
CA GLU A 115 4.91 -15.84 15.41
C GLU A 115 4.28 -16.86 16.39
N LYS A 116 5.12 -17.70 16.99
CA LYS A 116 4.67 -18.72 17.95
C LYS A 116 4.16 -18.10 19.23
N PHE A 117 4.84 -17.03 19.71
CA PHE A 117 4.42 -16.28 20.87
C PHE A 117 3.09 -15.58 20.63
N VAL A 118 2.99 -14.80 19.54
CA VAL A 118 1.79 -14.03 19.18
C VAL A 118 0.58 -14.96 18.98
N ARG A 119 0.77 -16.12 18.30
CA ARG A 119 -0.26 -17.14 18.17
C ARG A 119 -0.73 -17.65 19.54
N ARG A 120 0.19 -18.03 20.42
CA ARG A 120 -0.14 -18.53 21.75
C ARG A 120 -0.95 -17.53 22.56
N VAL A 121 -0.56 -16.26 22.52
CA VAL A 121 -1.26 -15.18 23.25
C VAL A 121 -2.66 -14.93 22.67
N ALA A 122 -2.82 -14.96 21.35
CA ALA A 122 -4.12 -14.89 20.71
C ALA A 122 -5.01 -16.11 21.06
N ASP A 123 -4.45 -17.33 21.14
CA ASP A 123 -5.17 -18.52 21.59
C ASP A 123 -5.65 -18.40 23.04
N MET A 124 -4.88 -17.71 23.89
CA MET A 124 -5.27 -17.37 25.25
C MET A 124 -6.32 -16.25 25.33
N LYS A 125 -6.85 -15.79 24.18
CA LYS A 125 -7.89 -14.76 24.07
C LYS A 125 -7.47 -13.38 24.59
N TYR A 126 -6.21 -13.00 24.34
CA TYR A 126 -5.79 -11.60 24.41
C TYR A 126 -6.14 -10.91 23.10
N CYS A 127 -6.46 -9.63 23.16
CA CYS A 127 -6.53 -8.77 21.99
C CYS A 127 -5.09 -8.36 21.63
N VAL A 128 -4.63 -8.78 20.45
CA VAL A 128 -3.25 -8.57 20.00
C VAL A 128 -3.24 -7.91 18.64
N ASN A 129 -2.65 -6.73 18.54
CA ASN A 129 -2.45 -6.02 17.28
C ASN A 129 -0.96 -5.95 16.97
N ILE A 130 -0.61 -6.23 15.73
CA ILE A 130 0.79 -6.28 15.31
C ILE A 130 0.99 -5.44 14.05
N THR A 131 2.20 -4.88 13.88
CA THR A 131 2.60 -4.26 12.61
C THR A 131 3.84 -4.90 12.01
N GLY A 132 4.00 -4.69 10.72
CA GLY A 132 5.23 -5.00 10.02
C GLY A 132 5.37 -4.32 8.67
N SER A 133 6.60 -3.94 8.34
CA SER A 133 6.96 -3.23 7.10
C SER A 133 7.33 -4.15 5.94
N ASN A 134 7.07 -5.48 6.07
CA ASN A 134 7.45 -6.46 5.07
C ASN A 134 6.31 -7.45 4.78
N SER A 135 6.05 -7.71 3.49
CA SER A 135 5.07 -8.71 3.06
C SER A 135 5.43 -10.14 3.47
N LYS A 136 6.70 -10.40 3.87
CA LYS A 136 7.04 -11.69 4.49
C LYS A 136 6.17 -12.02 5.71
N MET A 137 5.61 -11.00 6.38
CA MET A 137 4.57 -11.21 7.42
C MET A 137 3.30 -11.84 6.84
N LEU A 138 3.09 -11.74 5.53
CA LEU A 138 2.01 -12.41 4.79
C LEU A 138 2.44 -13.74 4.17
N SER A 139 3.69 -14.18 4.40
CA SER A 139 4.17 -15.45 3.88
C SER A 139 3.25 -16.59 4.31
N ARG A 140 3.13 -17.61 3.44
CA ARG A 140 2.29 -18.79 3.75
C ARG A 140 2.65 -19.42 5.10
N GLU A 141 3.91 -19.37 5.49
CA GLU A 141 4.42 -19.90 6.75
C GLU A 141 3.87 -19.10 7.95
N ILE A 142 3.93 -17.78 7.90
CA ILE A 142 3.41 -16.91 8.96
C ILE A 142 1.88 -16.95 8.98
N ALA A 143 1.23 -16.83 7.83
CA ALA A 143 -0.23 -16.95 7.72
C ALA A 143 -0.74 -18.30 8.26
N SER A 144 -0.03 -19.40 7.97
CA SER A 144 -0.30 -20.72 8.52
C SER A 144 -0.06 -20.78 10.02
N THR A 145 1.02 -20.18 10.50
CA THR A 145 1.36 -20.14 11.94
C THR A 145 0.35 -19.32 12.72
N LEU A 146 -0.05 -18.16 12.23
CA LEU A 146 -1.09 -17.31 12.84
C LEU A 146 -2.49 -17.94 12.73
N GLY A 147 -2.71 -18.83 11.76
CA GLY A 147 -3.87 -19.74 11.70
C GLY A 147 -5.22 -19.04 11.67
N GLY A 148 -5.36 -17.94 10.91
CA GLY A 148 -6.62 -17.21 10.78
C GLY A 148 -7.08 -16.45 12.03
N ARG A 149 -6.18 -16.21 13.00
CA ARG A 149 -6.45 -15.46 14.23
C ARG A 149 -6.30 -13.97 14.07
N PHE A 150 -5.69 -13.54 12.97
CA PHE A 150 -5.41 -12.16 12.63
C PHE A 150 -6.09 -11.77 11.33
N PHE A 151 -6.71 -10.60 11.34
CA PHE A 151 -7.17 -9.95 10.14
C PHE A 151 -6.03 -9.09 9.57
N ILE A 152 -5.58 -9.42 8.35
CA ILE A 152 -4.50 -8.70 7.70
C ILE A 152 -5.07 -7.45 7.05
N MET A 153 -4.49 -6.30 7.38
CA MET A 153 -4.90 -5.01 6.84
C MET A 153 -3.72 -4.30 6.18
N ASN A 154 -3.82 -4.09 4.88
CA ASN A 154 -2.83 -3.33 4.13
C ASN A 154 -3.01 -1.83 4.39
N ILE A 155 -1.98 -1.17 4.91
CA ILE A 155 -1.97 0.27 5.17
C ILE A 155 -1.20 0.97 4.06
N TYR A 156 -1.96 1.69 3.26
CA TYR A 156 -1.46 2.50 2.15
C TYR A 156 -1.11 3.93 2.61
N PRO A 157 -0.31 4.70 1.87
CA PRO A 157 -0.29 6.16 2.00
C PRO A 157 -1.71 6.73 2.00
N TYR A 158 -1.93 7.98 2.33
CA TYR A 158 -3.28 8.55 2.38
C TYR A 158 -4.05 8.30 1.07
N SER A 159 -5.34 7.92 1.18
CA SER A 159 -6.27 8.06 0.06
C SER A 159 -6.51 9.54 -0.23
N PHE A 160 -7.02 9.87 -1.41
CA PHE A 160 -7.29 11.29 -1.71
C PHE A 160 -8.28 11.93 -0.73
N PRO A 161 -9.36 11.25 -0.27
CA PRO A 161 -10.19 11.76 0.83
C PRO A 161 -9.42 12.00 2.14
N GLU A 162 -8.53 11.07 2.55
CA GLU A 162 -7.69 11.25 3.73
C GLU A 162 -6.69 12.41 3.56
N TYR A 163 -6.15 12.57 2.36
CA TYR A 163 -5.27 13.69 2.02
C TYR A 163 -5.99 15.04 2.13
N LEU A 164 -7.23 15.12 1.63
CA LEU A 164 -8.06 16.31 1.80
C LEU A 164 -8.36 16.60 3.27
N LEU A 165 -8.70 15.57 4.06
CA LEU A 165 -8.91 15.71 5.50
C LEU A 165 -7.66 16.25 6.22
N ALA A 166 -6.46 15.82 5.81
CA ALA A 166 -5.20 16.31 6.36
C ALA A 166 -4.98 17.82 6.09
N TYR A 167 -5.59 18.35 5.03
CA TYR A 167 -5.62 19.79 4.72
C TYR A 167 -6.87 20.50 5.26
N GLY A 168 -7.64 19.87 6.15
CA GLY A 168 -8.84 20.47 6.76
C GLY A 168 -10.03 20.58 5.81
N LYS A 169 -10.07 19.75 4.74
CA LYS A 169 -11.15 19.69 3.78
C LYS A 169 -11.98 18.42 4.03
N ASP A 170 -13.20 18.57 4.54
CA ASP A 170 -14.09 17.46 4.89
C ASP A 170 -14.91 16.98 3.68
N LYS A 171 -15.50 15.77 3.78
CA LYS A 171 -16.40 15.18 2.76
C LYS A 171 -17.64 16.02 2.50
N ASP A 172 -18.19 16.63 3.53
CA ASP A 172 -19.37 17.50 3.40
C ASP A 172 -19.08 18.76 2.55
N TYR A 173 -17.80 19.08 2.41
CA TYR A 173 -17.28 20.12 1.54
C TYR A 173 -17.52 19.83 0.04
N LEU A 174 -17.72 18.56 -0.35
CA LEU A 174 -17.85 18.15 -1.75
C LEU A 174 -19.31 18.13 -2.27
N GLY A 175 -20.31 18.25 -1.39
CA GLY A 175 -21.73 18.18 -1.77
C GLY A 175 -22.25 19.40 -2.55
N THR A 176 -21.72 20.59 -2.28
CA THR A 176 -22.02 21.86 -3.00
C THR A 176 -20.77 22.72 -3.06
N ILE A 177 -19.86 22.38 -3.98
CA ILE A 177 -18.55 23.02 -4.05
C ILE A 177 -18.66 24.35 -4.79
N SER A 178 -18.24 25.45 -4.12
CA SER A 178 -18.00 26.71 -4.81
C SER A 178 -16.88 26.59 -5.84
N THR A 179 -16.84 27.47 -6.83
CA THR A 179 -15.75 27.50 -7.82
C THR A 179 -14.36 27.59 -7.18
N LYS A 180 -14.26 28.32 -6.05
CA LYS A 180 -13.02 28.43 -5.28
C LYS A 180 -12.63 27.09 -4.66
N ASP A 181 -13.58 26.42 -4.05
CA ASP A 181 -13.32 25.13 -3.38
C ASP A 181 -12.93 24.06 -4.37
N LYS A 182 -13.57 24.02 -5.55
CA LYS A 182 -13.17 23.15 -6.65
C LYS A 182 -11.73 23.43 -7.09
N ALA A 183 -11.33 24.69 -7.19
CA ALA A 183 -9.96 25.05 -7.54
C ALA A 183 -8.96 24.57 -6.48
N ASP A 184 -9.29 24.72 -5.19
CA ASP A 184 -8.48 24.21 -4.07
C ASP A 184 -8.32 22.68 -4.14
N VAL A 185 -9.41 21.93 -4.37
CA VAL A 185 -9.37 20.47 -4.52
C VAL A 185 -8.49 20.04 -5.70
N ILE A 186 -8.61 20.73 -6.85
CA ILE A 186 -7.77 20.45 -8.01
C ILE A 186 -6.30 20.76 -7.74
N ALA A 187 -6.00 21.83 -7.01
CA ALA A 187 -4.63 22.17 -6.61
C ALA A 187 -4.03 21.08 -5.71
N LEU A 188 -4.79 20.63 -4.69
CA LEU A 188 -4.40 19.53 -3.81
C LEU A 188 -4.27 18.19 -4.56
N TYR A 189 -5.15 17.91 -5.53
CA TYR A 189 -5.03 16.74 -6.40
C TYR A 189 -3.73 16.77 -7.20
N ASN A 190 -3.36 17.91 -7.80
CA ASN A 190 -2.12 18.03 -8.55
C ASN A 190 -0.88 17.82 -7.65
N GLU A 191 -0.93 18.28 -6.42
CA GLU A 191 0.12 18.03 -5.43
C GLU A 191 0.19 16.56 -5.05
N TYR A 192 -0.96 15.94 -4.77
CA TYR A 192 -1.13 14.51 -4.46
C TYR A 192 -0.55 13.60 -5.53
N VAL A 193 -0.86 13.86 -6.81
CA VAL A 193 -0.31 13.08 -7.93
C VAL A 193 1.20 13.27 -8.06
N THR A 194 1.68 14.51 -7.91
CA THR A 194 3.09 14.86 -8.15
C THR A 194 4.02 14.32 -7.07
N TYR A 195 3.61 14.46 -5.81
CA TYR A 195 4.46 14.13 -4.66
C TYR A 195 4.01 12.88 -3.90
N GLY A 196 2.89 12.29 -4.28
CA GLY A 196 2.34 11.15 -3.54
C GLY A 196 1.65 11.54 -2.25
N ALA A 197 1.41 10.55 -1.42
CA ALA A 197 0.48 10.66 -0.31
C ALA A 197 1.01 10.13 1.03
N PHE A 198 2.31 10.04 1.21
CA PHE A 198 2.84 9.70 2.53
C PHE A 198 2.37 10.73 3.57
N PRO A 199 1.87 10.31 4.75
CA PRO A 199 1.26 11.20 5.74
C PRO A 199 2.11 12.42 6.09
N GLU A 200 3.41 12.24 6.28
CA GLU A 200 4.34 13.30 6.67
C GLU A 200 4.55 14.38 5.60
N LEU A 201 4.22 14.08 4.32
CA LEU A 201 4.34 15.06 3.22
C LEU A 201 3.42 16.27 3.37
N VAL A 202 2.36 16.15 4.16
CA VAL A 202 1.43 17.25 4.42
C VAL A 202 2.13 18.43 5.12
N GLU A 203 3.07 18.12 6.02
CA GLU A 203 3.77 19.13 6.82
C GLU A 203 5.12 19.56 6.23
N ILE A 204 5.66 18.77 5.29
CA ILE A 204 7.01 18.95 4.78
C ILE A 204 7.04 19.87 3.55
N ARG A 205 7.84 20.95 3.61
CA ARG A 205 8.03 21.87 2.48
C ARG A 205 8.82 21.26 1.33
N ASN A 206 9.93 20.58 1.63
CA ASN A 206 10.76 19.93 0.61
C ASN A 206 10.34 18.48 0.39
N LYS A 207 9.17 18.30 -0.22
CA LYS A 207 8.55 17.00 -0.45
C LYS A 207 9.44 16.04 -1.25
N ARG A 208 10.15 16.55 -2.28
CA ARG A 208 11.03 15.72 -3.11
C ARG A 208 12.23 15.16 -2.33
N ALA A 209 12.86 15.95 -1.48
CA ALA A 209 13.96 15.48 -0.64
C ALA A 209 13.48 14.42 0.37
N PHE A 210 12.29 14.62 0.93
CA PHE A 210 11.69 13.66 1.85
C PHE A 210 11.36 12.33 1.16
N LEU A 211 10.71 12.36 -0.01
CA LEU A 211 10.46 11.17 -0.83
C LEU A 211 11.76 10.43 -1.18
N SER A 212 12.81 11.17 -1.51
CA SER A 212 14.13 10.58 -1.75
C SER A 212 14.68 9.86 -0.51
N SER A 213 14.45 10.40 0.69
CA SER A 213 14.85 9.73 1.94
C SER A 213 14.04 8.47 2.21
N ILE A 214 12.73 8.48 1.97
CA ILE A 214 11.88 7.28 2.06
C ILE A 214 12.38 6.20 1.09
N TYR A 215 12.56 6.59 -0.17
CA TYR A 215 13.09 5.67 -1.19
C TYR A 215 14.43 5.06 -0.77
N GLN A 216 15.37 5.87 -0.28
CA GLN A 216 16.66 5.36 0.19
C GLN A 216 16.51 4.40 1.36
N THR A 217 15.64 4.69 2.32
CA THR A 217 15.38 3.80 3.48
C THR A 217 14.83 2.45 3.03
N VAL A 218 13.84 2.44 2.14
CA VAL A 218 13.25 1.20 1.59
C VAL A 218 14.28 0.48 0.73
N TYR A 219 14.96 1.19 -0.17
CA TYR A 219 15.92 0.63 -1.10
C TYR A 219 17.13 0.01 -0.38
N LEU A 220 17.80 0.78 0.48
CA LEU A 220 19.01 0.32 1.18
C LEU A 220 18.68 -0.63 2.32
N GLY A 221 17.68 -0.33 3.12
CA GLY A 221 17.32 -1.11 4.30
C GLY A 221 16.55 -2.38 3.95
N ASP A 222 15.37 -2.21 3.33
CA ASP A 222 14.44 -3.32 3.15
C ASP A 222 14.76 -4.20 1.94
N ILE A 223 15.39 -3.65 0.88
CA ILE A 223 15.76 -4.42 -0.31
C ILE A 223 17.21 -4.90 -0.21
N ILE A 224 18.20 -3.99 -0.17
CA ILE A 224 19.62 -4.35 -0.28
C ILE A 224 20.12 -5.08 0.98
N THR A 225 20.06 -4.42 2.13
CA THR A 225 20.66 -4.94 3.38
C THR A 225 19.96 -6.20 3.85
N ARG A 226 18.64 -6.19 3.91
CA ARG A 226 17.85 -7.34 4.38
C ARG A 226 18.07 -8.60 3.55
N ASN A 227 18.21 -8.46 2.24
CA ASN A 227 18.41 -9.61 1.32
C ASN A 227 19.89 -9.85 0.98
N LYS A 228 20.82 -9.16 1.65
CA LYS A 228 22.27 -9.31 1.49
C LYS A 228 22.71 -9.19 0.02
N ILE A 229 22.15 -8.23 -0.72
CA ILE A 229 22.38 -8.04 -2.14
C ILE A 229 23.74 -7.35 -2.34
N THR A 230 24.55 -7.93 -3.20
CA THR A 230 25.88 -7.39 -3.54
C THR A 230 25.90 -6.63 -4.87
N ASN A 231 24.92 -6.85 -5.75
CA ASN A 231 24.84 -6.19 -7.06
C ASN A 231 23.79 -5.06 -7.05
N ASP A 232 24.15 -3.94 -6.45
CA ASP A 232 23.33 -2.73 -6.36
C ASP A 232 22.99 -2.13 -7.75
N PHE A 233 23.92 -2.19 -8.69
CA PHE A 233 23.71 -1.68 -10.05
C PHE A 233 22.56 -2.40 -10.76
N ALA A 234 22.51 -3.73 -10.66
CA ALA A 234 21.50 -4.53 -11.31
C ALA A 234 20.09 -4.18 -10.78
N ILE A 235 19.95 -4.03 -9.46
CA ILE A 235 18.65 -3.65 -8.84
C ILE A 235 18.20 -2.26 -9.30
N LYS A 236 19.11 -1.28 -9.31
CA LYS A 236 18.81 0.07 -9.80
C LYS A 236 18.34 0.06 -11.25
N LEU A 237 18.99 -0.73 -12.10
CA LEU A 237 18.63 -0.84 -13.51
C LEU A 237 17.27 -1.52 -13.70
N ILE A 238 17.00 -2.61 -12.96
CA ILE A 238 15.68 -3.27 -12.96
C ILE A 238 14.60 -2.28 -12.54
N LEU A 239 14.77 -1.60 -11.41
CA LEU A 239 13.78 -0.67 -10.87
C LEU A 239 13.51 0.49 -11.84
N LYS A 240 14.57 1.07 -12.42
CA LYS A 240 14.42 2.12 -13.44
C LYS A 240 13.66 1.60 -14.66
N LYS A 241 13.95 0.37 -15.11
CA LYS A 241 13.25 -0.21 -16.25
C LYS A 241 11.79 -0.52 -15.95
N ILE A 242 11.48 -0.95 -14.74
CA ILE A 242 10.10 -1.11 -14.28
C ILE A 242 9.39 0.25 -14.31
N ALA A 243 9.99 1.31 -13.77
CA ALA A 243 9.41 2.65 -13.81
C ALA A 243 9.10 3.13 -15.24
N GLU A 244 10.01 2.93 -16.19
CA GLU A 244 9.82 3.24 -17.62
C GLU A 244 8.73 2.40 -18.29
N SER A 245 8.30 1.31 -17.67
CA SER A 245 7.35 0.34 -18.24
C SER A 245 6.05 0.20 -17.43
N VAL A 246 5.75 1.15 -16.54
CA VAL A 246 4.59 1.10 -15.64
C VAL A 246 3.30 0.78 -16.37
N THR A 247 3.06 1.38 -17.54
CA THR A 247 1.83 1.20 -18.32
C THR A 247 1.84 -0.04 -19.22
N LYS A 248 2.92 -0.86 -19.23
CA LYS A 248 3.10 -1.95 -20.20
C LYS A 248 3.56 -3.24 -19.52
N PRO A 249 3.14 -4.42 -20.00
CA PRO A 249 3.66 -5.68 -19.51
C PRO A 249 5.19 -5.77 -19.68
N LEU A 250 5.87 -6.25 -18.65
CA LEU A 250 7.32 -6.36 -18.64
C LEU A 250 7.76 -7.75 -18.16
N SER A 251 8.26 -8.57 -19.09
CA SER A 251 8.65 -9.94 -18.76
C SER A 251 10.02 -10.02 -18.09
N TYR A 252 10.19 -11.03 -17.23
CA TYR A 252 11.49 -11.35 -16.62
C TYR A 252 12.58 -11.63 -17.66
N ASN A 253 12.24 -12.24 -18.79
CA ASN A 253 13.18 -12.45 -19.89
C ASN A 253 13.69 -11.13 -20.47
N ARG A 254 12.80 -10.13 -20.64
CA ARG A 254 13.18 -8.79 -21.12
C ARG A 254 14.09 -8.09 -20.12
N LEU A 255 13.77 -8.15 -18.82
CA LEU A 255 14.64 -7.61 -17.77
C LEU A 255 16.03 -8.27 -17.78
N THR A 256 16.09 -9.61 -17.88
CA THR A 256 17.35 -10.36 -17.95
C THR A 256 18.21 -9.95 -19.17
N ASN A 257 17.57 -9.76 -20.33
CA ASN A 257 18.27 -9.33 -21.55
C ASN A 257 18.80 -7.89 -21.45
N ILE A 258 18.06 -6.98 -20.80
CA ILE A 258 18.50 -5.60 -20.54
C ILE A 258 19.74 -5.60 -19.64
N LEU A 259 19.75 -6.37 -18.57
CA LEU A 259 20.91 -6.53 -17.70
C LEU A 259 22.11 -7.06 -18.47
N LYS A 260 21.92 -8.09 -19.29
CA LYS A 260 22.99 -8.66 -20.12
C LYS A 260 23.57 -7.65 -21.10
N SER A 261 22.72 -6.83 -21.74
CA SER A 261 23.18 -5.79 -22.67
C SER A 261 23.91 -4.63 -21.98
N SER A 262 23.68 -4.42 -20.68
CA SER A 262 24.40 -3.43 -19.86
C SER A 262 25.70 -3.95 -19.24
N GLY A 263 26.14 -5.15 -19.64
CA GLY A 263 27.37 -5.77 -19.11
C GLY A 263 27.19 -6.53 -17.80
N THR A 264 25.96 -6.63 -17.29
CA THR A 264 25.66 -7.38 -16.06
C THR A 264 24.99 -8.69 -16.39
N SER A 265 25.69 -9.81 -16.24
CA SER A 265 25.11 -11.14 -16.49
C SER A 265 24.53 -11.71 -15.19
N LEU A 266 23.19 -11.71 -15.09
CA LEU A 266 22.44 -12.38 -14.02
C LEU A 266 21.52 -13.45 -14.61
N GLY A 267 21.35 -14.53 -13.86
CA GLY A 267 20.37 -15.56 -14.21
C GLY A 267 18.94 -15.05 -14.04
N LYS A 268 18.00 -15.57 -14.84
CA LYS A 268 16.58 -15.21 -14.77
C LYS A 268 16.00 -15.36 -13.34
N GLN A 269 16.42 -16.42 -12.62
CA GLN A 269 15.96 -16.64 -11.24
C GLN A 269 16.37 -15.53 -10.30
N THR A 270 17.58 -14.99 -10.45
CA THR A 270 18.06 -13.85 -9.65
C THR A 270 17.24 -12.60 -9.95
N VAL A 271 16.86 -12.37 -11.23
CA VAL A 271 16.01 -11.23 -11.61
C VAL A 271 14.61 -11.39 -10.99
N ILE A 272 14.04 -12.60 -11.01
CA ILE A 272 12.75 -12.89 -10.34
C ILE A 272 12.85 -12.59 -8.84
N ASN A 273 13.93 -13.05 -8.18
CA ASN A 273 14.12 -12.78 -6.75
C ASN A 273 14.25 -11.28 -6.47
N TYR A 274 14.98 -10.51 -7.31
CA TYR A 274 15.14 -9.07 -7.13
C TYR A 274 13.82 -8.31 -7.26
N VAL A 275 12.99 -8.69 -8.24
CA VAL A 275 11.63 -8.14 -8.36
C VAL A 275 10.79 -8.55 -7.14
N GLY A 276 10.91 -9.81 -6.70
CA GLY A 276 10.26 -10.29 -5.47
C GLY A 276 10.61 -9.44 -4.24
N TYR A 277 11.87 -9.07 -4.06
CA TYR A 277 12.29 -8.21 -2.94
C TYR A 277 11.69 -6.80 -3.01
N MET A 278 11.48 -6.26 -4.23
CA MET A 278 10.80 -4.98 -4.43
C MET A 278 9.30 -5.07 -4.08
N THR A 279 8.65 -6.18 -4.41
CA THR A 279 7.25 -6.40 -4.04
C THR A 279 7.11 -6.71 -2.54
N ASP A 280 8.03 -7.49 -1.97
CA ASP A 280 8.07 -7.81 -0.55
C ASP A 280 8.27 -6.57 0.34
N SER A 281 8.98 -5.55 -0.15
CA SER A 281 9.13 -4.26 0.53
C SER A 281 7.95 -3.30 0.32
N TYR A 282 6.88 -3.74 -0.36
CA TYR A 282 5.75 -2.91 -0.77
C TYR A 282 6.14 -1.69 -1.64
N LEU A 283 7.31 -1.71 -2.28
CA LEU A 283 7.68 -0.66 -3.23
C LEU A 283 6.88 -0.77 -4.52
N LEU A 284 6.58 -2.01 -4.93
CA LEU A 284 5.86 -2.34 -6.16
C LEU A 284 4.67 -3.26 -5.90
N PHE A 285 3.65 -3.09 -6.72
CA PHE A 285 2.58 -4.06 -6.94
C PHE A 285 2.73 -4.75 -8.28
N VAL A 286 2.18 -5.95 -8.37
CA VAL A 286 2.18 -6.77 -9.59
C VAL A 286 0.74 -7.05 -9.99
N LEU A 287 0.35 -6.68 -11.20
CA LEU A 287 -0.93 -7.04 -11.78
C LEU A 287 -0.73 -8.05 -12.91
N HIS A 288 -1.61 -9.02 -12.97
CA HIS A 288 -1.57 -10.09 -13.95
C HIS A 288 -2.60 -9.89 -15.07
N ASN A 289 -2.36 -10.47 -16.23
CA ASN A 289 -3.33 -10.46 -17.31
C ASN A 289 -4.48 -11.42 -17.02
N TYR A 290 -5.71 -10.92 -16.97
CA TYR A 290 -6.89 -11.75 -16.72
C TYR A 290 -7.11 -12.84 -17.78
N ALA A 291 -6.89 -12.49 -19.05
CA ALA A 291 -7.10 -13.39 -20.19
C ALA A 291 -5.97 -14.39 -20.42
N ALA A 292 -4.79 -14.20 -19.81
CA ALA A 292 -3.63 -15.03 -20.06
C ALA A 292 -3.72 -16.40 -19.38
N LYS A 293 -3.04 -17.39 -19.97
CA LYS A 293 -2.80 -18.69 -19.34
C LYS A 293 -1.84 -18.52 -18.16
N LEU A 294 -1.86 -19.47 -17.21
CA LEU A 294 -1.09 -19.41 -15.97
C LEU A 294 0.39 -19.04 -16.19
N VAL A 295 1.05 -19.68 -17.16
CA VAL A 295 2.48 -19.41 -17.43
C VAL A 295 2.72 -17.97 -17.91
N GLU A 296 1.84 -17.43 -18.73
CA GLU A 296 1.95 -16.05 -19.23
C GLU A 296 1.63 -15.04 -18.14
N LYS A 297 0.62 -15.32 -17.29
CA LYS A 297 0.32 -14.51 -16.11
C LYS A 297 1.56 -14.26 -15.26
N GLU A 298 2.29 -15.32 -14.94
CA GLU A 298 3.45 -15.27 -14.06
C GLU A 298 4.71 -14.67 -14.75
N THR A 299 4.79 -14.67 -16.07
CA THR A 299 6.03 -14.30 -16.78
C THR A 299 6.02 -12.91 -17.40
N SER A 300 4.85 -12.27 -17.54
CA SER A 300 4.73 -10.95 -18.19
C SER A 300 3.68 -10.07 -17.51
N PRO A 301 3.87 -9.71 -16.23
CA PRO A 301 2.96 -8.85 -15.51
C PRO A 301 3.15 -7.36 -15.85
N LYS A 302 2.20 -6.52 -15.45
CA LYS A 302 2.38 -5.07 -15.26
C LYS A 302 2.83 -4.79 -13.82
N TYR A 303 3.66 -3.74 -13.65
CA TYR A 303 4.16 -3.31 -12.35
C TYR A 303 3.73 -1.88 -12.06
N TYR A 304 3.28 -1.62 -10.84
CA TYR A 304 2.88 -0.30 -10.37
C TYR A 304 3.58 0.02 -9.06
N PHE A 305 3.93 1.28 -8.87
CA PHE A 305 4.51 1.76 -7.62
C PHE A 305 3.44 1.96 -6.56
N MET A 306 3.79 1.72 -5.29
CA MET A 306 2.94 1.96 -4.13
C MET A 306 2.50 3.43 -4.01
N ASP A 307 3.27 4.36 -4.57
CA ASP A 307 3.05 5.79 -4.45
C ASP A 307 3.53 6.50 -5.73
N THR A 308 2.73 7.48 -6.20
CA THR A 308 3.03 8.23 -7.43
C THR A 308 4.25 9.14 -7.29
N GLY A 309 4.53 9.64 -6.09
CA GLY A 309 5.73 10.44 -5.81
C GLY A 309 7.00 9.61 -5.91
N LEU A 310 6.98 8.35 -5.47
CA LEU A 310 8.11 7.43 -5.65
C LEU A 310 8.37 7.14 -7.13
N LEU A 311 7.32 6.93 -7.94
CA LEU A 311 7.45 6.82 -9.40
C LEU A 311 8.03 8.10 -10.01
N GLY A 312 7.59 9.28 -9.55
CA GLY A 312 8.07 10.59 -10.00
C GLY A 312 9.55 10.88 -9.67
N LEU A 313 10.16 10.12 -8.75
CA LEU A 313 11.62 10.18 -8.53
C LEU A 313 12.41 9.49 -9.64
N MET A 314 11.80 8.52 -10.33
CA MET A 314 12.47 7.68 -11.32
C MET A 314 12.38 8.22 -12.75
N LEU A 315 11.38 9.05 -13.04
CA LEU A 315 11.06 9.52 -14.39
C LEU A 315 11.07 11.05 -14.46
N LEU A 316 11.51 11.59 -15.62
CA LEU A 316 11.52 13.03 -15.88
C LEU A 316 10.14 13.55 -16.33
N ASP A 317 9.51 12.83 -17.25
CA ASP A 317 8.12 13.08 -17.69
C ASP A 317 7.30 11.83 -17.42
N CYS A 318 6.39 11.94 -16.48
CA CYS A 318 5.67 10.79 -15.96
C CYS A 318 4.17 11.03 -15.75
N LYS A 319 3.59 12.14 -16.26
CA LYS A 319 2.19 12.49 -15.98
C LYS A 319 1.20 11.38 -16.35
N SER A 320 1.30 10.81 -17.55
CA SER A 320 0.44 9.70 -17.96
C SER A 320 0.69 8.44 -17.12
N ALA A 321 1.95 8.10 -16.87
CA ALA A 321 2.32 6.97 -16.03
C ALA A 321 1.86 7.15 -14.58
N GLN A 322 1.96 8.37 -14.02
CA GLN A 322 1.46 8.68 -12.67
C GLN A 322 -0.06 8.58 -12.60
N LEU A 323 -0.78 9.01 -13.65
CA LEU A 323 -2.23 8.91 -13.71
C LEU A 323 -2.68 7.45 -13.66
N GLU A 324 -2.14 6.60 -14.52
CA GLU A 324 -2.45 5.16 -14.54
C GLU A 324 -2.00 4.46 -13.24
N ASN A 325 -0.81 4.81 -12.72
CA ASN A 325 -0.32 4.28 -11.45
C ASN A 325 -1.24 4.66 -10.28
N LEU A 326 -1.80 5.86 -10.26
CA LEU A 326 -2.74 6.30 -9.24
C LEU A 326 -4.05 5.51 -9.29
N VAL A 327 -4.57 5.25 -10.49
CA VAL A 327 -5.74 4.39 -10.68
C VAL A 327 -5.45 2.99 -10.18
N ALA A 328 -4.28 2.42 -10.49
CA ALA A 328 -3.86 1.12 -9.96
C ALA A 328 -3.86 1.08 -8.43
N ILE A 329 -3.23 2.08 -7.78
CA ILE A 329 -3.19 2.18 -6.31
C ILE A 329 -4.60 2.20 -5.73
N GLU A 330 -5.50 3.01 -6.29
CA GLU A 330 -6.85 3.13 -5.76
C GLU A 330 -7.68 1.87 -5.98
N LEU A 331 -7.55 1.19 -7.13
CA LEU A 331 -8.21 -0.10 -7.38
C LEU A 331 -7.70 -1.18 -6.43
N ILE A 332 -6.38 -1.25 -6.20
CA ILE A 332 -5.78 -2.20 -5.25
C ILE A 332 -6.25 -1.91 -3.81
N ARG A 333 -6.42 -0.63 -3.45
CA ARG A 333 -6.96 -0.24 -2.14
C ARG A 333 -8.41 -0.67 -1.96
N ARG A 334 -9.25 -0.54 -3.01
CA ARG A 334 -10.68 -0.89 -2.97
C ARG A 334 -10.92 -2.39 -3.00
N TYR A 335 -10.18 -3.12 -3.82
CA TYR A 335 -10.50 -4.51 -4.16
C TYR A 335 -9.43 -5.54 -3.74
N GLY A 336 -8.24 -5.10 -3.32
CA GLY A 336 -7.10 -5.98 -3.10
C GLY A 336 -6.34 -6.28 -4.39
N VAL A 337 -5.02 -6.50 -4.28
CA VAL A 337 -4.15 -6.73 -5.45
C VAL A 337 -4.50 -8.01 -6.22
N GLU A 338 -5.03 -9.01 -5.53
CA GLU A 338 -5.44 -10.31 -6.08
C GLU A 338 -6.73 -10.24 -6.91
N ASN A 339 -7.50 -9.14 -6.80
CA ASN A 339 -8.78 -8.95 -7.49
C ASN A 339 -8.71 -7.90 -8.60
N VAL A 340 -7.54 -7.35 -8.87
CA VAL A 340 -7.32 -6.34 -9.91
C VAL A 340 -6.40 -6.91 -10.98
N TYR A 341 -6.81 -6.83 -12.22
CA TYR A 341 -6.10 -7.37 -13.38
C TYR A 341 -6.00 -6.31 -14.47
N PHE A 342 -5.07 -6.48 -15.42
CA PHE A 342 -5.23 -5.91 -16.74
C PHE A 342 -5.79 -7.00 -17.68
N PHE A 343 -6.33 -6.59 -18.83
CA PHE A 343 -6.83 -7.52 -19.83
C PHE A 343 -6.10 -7.28 -21.15
N GLU A 344 -5.46 -8.30 -21.69
CA GLU A 344 -4.78 -8.24 -22.98
C GLU A 344 -5.05 -9.54 -23.76
N ASN A 345 -5.96 -9.46 -24.76
CA ASN A 345 -6.26 -10.52 -25.69
C ASN A 345 -6.89 -9.93 -26.95
N LYS A 346 -6.09 -9.62 -27.99
CA LYS A 346 -6.50 -8.88 -29.19
C LYS A 346 -7.07 -7.48 -28.92
N VAL A 347 -7.27 -7.11 -27.68
CA VAL A 347 -7.64 -5.82 -27.15
C VAL A 347 -6.91 -5.62 -25.84
N GLU A 348 -6.52 -4.39 -25.54
CA GLU A 348 -5.92 -4.01 -24.27
C GLU A 348 -6.90 -3.19 -23.46
N ILE A 349 -7.08 -3.55 -22.18
CA ILE A 349 -7.80 -2.77 -21.16
C ILE A 349 -6.84 -2.62 -19.98
N ASP A 350 -6.67 -1.39 -19.52
CA ASP A 350 -5.70 -1.07 -18.47
C ASP A 350 -6.01 -1.79 -17.17
N PHE A 351 -7.29 -1.80 -16.75
CA PHE A 351 -7.72 -2.49 -15.53
C PHE A 351 -9.04 -3.20 -15.72
N TYR A 352 -9.13 -4.40 -15.17
CA TYR A 352 -10.34 -5.20 -15.07
C TYR A 352 -10.51 -5.74 -13.66
N VAL A 353 -11.70 -5.54 -13.07
CA VAL A 353 -12.08 -6.03 -11.75
C VAL A 353 -13.23 -7.01 -11.92
N PRO A 354 -12.96 -8.34 -11.89
CA PRO A 354 -13.97 -9.37 -12.18
C PRO A 354 -15.17 -9.37 -11.23
N SER A 355 -14.94 -9.07 -9.92
CA SER A 355 -16.02 -9.06 -8.92
C SER A 355 -17.10 -8.03 -9.22
N GLU A 356 -16.75 -6.93 -9.88
CA GLU A 356 -17.64 -5.82 -10.24
C GLU A 356 -18.05 -5.85 -11.72
N ASN A 357 -17.51 -6.77 -12.49
CA ASN A 357 -17.54 -6.76 -13.96
C ASN A 357 -17.20 -5.36 -14.51
N LEU A 358 -16.10 -4.78 -14.01
CA LEU A 358 -15.71 -3.40 -14.25
C LEU A 358 -14.42 -3.35 -15.09
N ALA A 359 -14.49 -2.64 -16.21
CA ALA A 359 -13.34 -2.32 -17.05
C ALA A 359 -13.03 -0.83 -16.98
N ILE A 360 -11.75 -0.50 -16.82
CA ILE A 360 -11.28 0.87 -16.74
C ILE A 360 -10.15 1.08 -17.76
N GLN A 361 -10.26 2.15 -18.53
CA GLN A 361 -9.19 2.73 -19.33
C GLN A 361 -8.75 4.07 -18.74
N VAL A 362 -7.50 4.43 -18.92
CA VAL A 362 -6.92 5.65 -18.36
C VAL A 362 -6.25 6.46 -19.46
N SER A 363 -6.68 7.69 -19.63
CA SER A 363 -6.09 8.60 -20.63
C SER A 363 -5.99 10.03 -20.09
N MET A 364 -4.97 10.77 -20.50
CA MET A 364 -4.85 12.18 -20.14
C MET A 364 -5.98 13.03 -20.71
N GLN A 365 -6.34 12.78 -21.96
CA GLN A 365 -7.39 13.46 -22.74
C GLN A 365 -8.02 12.48 -23.72
N VAL A 366 -9.31 12.63 -23.99
CA VAL A 366 -10.07 11.76 -24.89
C VAL A 366 -11.05 12.54 -25.75
N LEU A 367 -11.74 13.54 -25.19
CA LEU A 367 -12.85 14.19 -25.90
C LEU A 367 -12.38 15.03 -27.09
N ASP A 368 -11.22 15.66 -26.98
CA ASP A 368 -10.63 16.53 -28.02
C ASP A 368 -9.70 15.76 -28.99
N ASP A 369 -9.39 14.50 -28.71
CA ASP A 369 -8.54 13.63 -29.53
C ASP A 369 -9.36 12.48 -30.11
N ILE A 370 -9.75 12.63 -31.39
CA ILE A 370 -10.63 11.68 -32.11
C ILE A 370 -10.00 10.28 -32.16
N ASP A 371 -8.68 10.18 -32.43
CA ASP A 371 -7.98 8.90 -32.56
C ASP A 371 -7.91 8.17 -31.21
N THR A 372 -7.61 8.90 -30.15
CA THR A 372 -7.61 8.35 -28.78
C THR A 372 -9.03 7.94 -28.38
N LYS A 373 -10.03 8.77 -28.62
CA LYS A 373 -11.43 8.45 -28.33
C LYS A 373 -11.87 7.17 -29.03
N GLU A 374 -11.62 7.05 -30.33
CA GLU A 374 -12.00 5.85 -31.10
C GLU A 374 -11.25 4.61 -30.60
N ARG A 375 -9.97 4.73 -30.29
CA ARG A 375 -9.17 3.62 -29.75
C ARG A 375 -9.74 3.09 -28.43
N GLU A 376 -10.00 3.98 -27.45
CA GLU A 376 -10.46 3.60 -26.11
C GLU A 376 -11.90 3.06 -26.13
N THR A 377 -12.81 3.72 -26.85
CA THR A 377 -14.21 3.25 -26.96
C THR A 377 -14.31 1.91 -27.69
N ARG A 378 -13.54 1.73 -28.78
CA ARG A 378 -13.45 0.47 -29.49
C ARG A 378 -12.86 -0.67 -28.63
N ALA A 379 -11.96 -0.35 -27.70
CA ALA A 379 -11.42 -1.35 -26.79
C ALA A 379 -12.50 -1.92 -25.87
N PHE A 380 -13.38 -1.09 -25.32
CA PHE A 380 -14.53 -1.53 -24.53
C PHE A 380 -15.52 -2.36 -25.34
N ALA A 381 -15.83 -1.95 -26.58
CA ALA A 381 -16.72 -2.71 -27.44
C ALA A 381 -16.18 -4.12 -27.73
N LYS A 382 -14.88 -4.22 -27.98
CA LYS A 382 -14.24 -5.52 -28.18
C LYS A 382 -14.22 -6.35 -26.89
N LEU A 383 -13.97 -5.74 -25.72
CA LEU A 383 -14.02 -6.44 -24.44
C LEU A 383 -15.42 -6.99 -24.19
N ASN A 384 -16.47 -6.19 -24.41
CA ASN A 384 -17.87 -6.60 -24.20
C ASN A 384 -18.28 -7.81 -25.06
N ALA A 385 -17.64 -8.03 -26.21
CA ALA A 385 -17.81 -9.23 -26.99
C ALA A 385 -17.23 -10.50 -26.34
N TYR A 386 -16.26 -10.36 -25.42
CA TYR A 386 -15.69 -11.45 -24.63
C TYR A 386 -16.35 -11.59 -23.26
N ILE A 387 -16.66 -10.47 -22.64
CA ILE A 387 -17.24 -10.37 -21.30
C ILE A 387 -18.45 -9.44 -21.39
N PRO A 388 -19.66 -10.00 -21.56
CA PRO A 388 -20.89 -9.21 -21.71
C PRO A 388 -21.22 -8.39 -20.45
N ASP A 389 -21.99 -7.33 -20.65
CA ASP A 389 -22.52 -6.48 -19.57
C ASP A 389 -21.44 -5.85 -18.69
N THR A 390 -20.24 -5.63 -19.27
CA THR A 390 -19.14 -5.00 -18.56
C THR A 390 -19.43 -3.51 -18.36
N LYS A 391 -19.33 -3.05 -17.12
CA LYS A 391 -19.29 -1.63 -16.76
C LYS A 391 -18.02 -0.99 -17.33
N CYS A 392 -18.16 0.09 -18.10
CA CYS A 392 -17.04 0.76 -18.79
C CYS A 392 -16.83 2.16 -18.23
N ILE A 393 -15.67 2.41 -17.64
CA ILE A 393 -15.25 3.72 -17.14
C ILE A 393 -13.96 4.14 -17.83
N LEU A 394 -13.95 5.36 -18.36
CA LEU A 394 -12.78 6.00 -18.93
C LEU A 394 -12.31 7.12 -17.98
N ILE A 395 -11.24 6.89 -17.27
CA ILE A 395 -10.68 7.86 -16.32
C ILE A 395 -9.77 8.83 -17.07
N THR A 396 -10.06 10.12 -16.94
CA THR A 396 -9.27 11.19 -17.55
C THR A 396 -8.67 12.12 -16.49
N ASN A 397 -7.74 12.98 -16.91
CA ASN A 397 -7.19 13.98 -16.00
C ASN A 397 -8.27 15.00 -15.56
N SER A 398 -9.14 15.46 -16.47
CA SER A 398 -10.08 16.55 -16.19
C SER A 398 -11.42 16.51 -16.94
N GLU A 399 -11.58 15.60 -17.90
CA GLU A 399 -12.77 15.55 -18.78
C GLU A 399 -13.89 14.73 -18.16
N GLU A 400 -15.14 15.14 -18.41
CA GLU A 400 -16.36 14.48 -17.91
C GLU A 400 -17.40 14.41 -19.04
N ALA A 401 -17.90 13.20 -19.33
CA ALA A 401 -18.93 12.96 -20.35
C ALA A 401 -19.55 11.58 -20.18
N THR A 402 -20.63 11.32 -20.89
CA THR A 402 -21.13 9.97 -21.15
C THR A 402 -21.07 9.73 -22.65
N LEU A 403 -20.41 8.66 -23.06
CA LEU A 403 -20.29 8.28 -24.47
C LEU A 403 -21.12 7.02 -24.72
N ASP A 404 -21.70 6.94 -25.92
CA ASP A 404 -22.30 5.72 -26.45
C ASP A 404 -21.46 5.24 -27.62
N TYR A 405 -21.06 3.97 -27.60
CA TYR A 405 -20.33 3.34 -28.70
C TYR A 405 -20.87 1.92 -28.91
N ASP A 406 -21.50 1.71 -30.04
CA ASP A 406 -22.15 0.42 -30.39
C ASP A 406 -23.15 -0.07 -29.32
N GLY A 407 -23.89 0.85 -28.68
CA GLY A 407 -24.85 0.54 -27.61
C GLY A 407 -24.22 0.31 -26.25
N ILE A 408 -22.92 0.52 -26.09
CA ILE A 408 -22.22 0.43 -24.83
C ILE A 408 -22.09 1.83 -24.23
N GLN A 409 -22.62 2.00 -23.02
CA GLN A 409 -22.48 3.24 -22.27
C GLN A 409 -21.09 3.26 -21.60
N ILE A 410 -20.34 4.34 -21.86
CA ILE A 410 -19.00 4.56 -21.31
C ILE A 410 -19.04 5.85 -20.51
N GLU A 411 -18.75 5.75 -19.22
CA GLU A 411 -18.67 6.90 -18.33
C GLU A 411 -17.25 7.49 -18.38
N VAL A 412 -17.12 8.76 -18.80
CA VAL A 412 -15.86 9.51 -18.78
C VAL A 412 -15.83 10.34 -17.50
N VAL A 413 -14.87 10.07 -16.61
CA VAL A 413 -14.81 10.68 -15.28
C VAL A 413 -13.43 11.28 -15.03
N PRO A 414 -13.35 12.55 -14.56
CA PRO A 414 -12.08 13.10 -14.11
C PRO A 414 -11.60 12.39 -12.85
N ILE A 415 -10.32 12.01 -12.83
CA ILE A 415 -9.75 11.16 -11.78
C ILE A 415 -9.95 11.73 -10.37
N TRP A 416 -9.80 13.05 -10.17
CA TRP A 416 -10.02 13.65 -8.85
C TRP A 416 -11.43 13.40 -8.31
N LYS A 417 -12.44 13.37 -9.18
CA LYS A 417 -13.83 13.07 -8.84
C LYS A 417 -14.01 11.58 -8.56
N TRP A 418 -13.44 10.73 -9.43
CA TRP A 418 -13.47 9.26 -9.25
C TRP A 418 -12.80 8.80 -7.95
N LEU A 419 -11.72 9.47 -7.51
CA LEU A 419 -11.04 9.19 -6.24
C LEU A 419 -11.91 9.52 -5.01
N LEU A 420 -12.90 10.40 -5.14
CA LEU A 420 -13.81 10.81 -4.08
C LEU A 420 -15.10 9.99 -4.03
N ASP A 421 -15.42 9.35 -5.15
CA ASP A 421 -16.58 8.47 -5.26
C ASP A 421 -16.23 7.11 -4.64
N ARG A 422 -17.01 6.71 -3.62
CA ARG A 422 -16.82 5.46 -2.86
C ARG A 422 -18.04 4.59 -2.94
#